data_2d826e3f88c46ee14f842150c397b342
#
_entry.id   2d826e3f88c46ee14f842150c397b342
#
_cell.length_a   1.000
_cell.length_b   1.000
_cell.length_c   1.000
_cell.angle_alpha   90.00
_cell.angle_beta   90.00
_cell.angle_gamma   90.00
#
_symmetry.space_group_name_H-M   'P 1'
#
loop_
_entity.id
_entity.type
_entity.pdbx_description
1 polymer ?
#
loop_
_entity_poly.entity_id
_entity_poly.type
_entity_poly.pdbx_seq_one_letter_code
_entity_poly.pdbx_strand_id
1 'polypeptide(L)'
;MASIRPRPISLRALHAASTATRPTCRHFLSRFPSASPLSRKAPITRNHSTSSVSPDELSHFSALASSWWDPMGPSRILHLMNPLRHEFIASCLADSPPPTAETTSAGTSTAANLHYMDIGCGGGIFAESLARTIPLDPSAPAPTATRAASMTAIDPSTMLIQVAREHARMDPTVDAHLRSGKFKYLNTTLEDVLASTSTSGSSESTPSTGEPLHPQFDMVTLFEVIEHIDPTTTTPQAFLSNCLRALKPGGWLIGSTISRTFPSFLLNQVIAEAPWPIGVVPRGTHEWSKFVNPPELHAWAQEGLMRAADTATSRGGPSALEGMRWKCMGTIYVPGLGWKMVPGSESWGNYFWAVKKGV
;
A
#
# COMPACT_ATOMS: atom_id res chain seq x y z
N MET A 1 -19.60 -61.84 15.01
CA MET A 1 -20.34 -62.47 13.91
C MET A 1 -21.36 -61.44 13.38
N ALA A 2 -21.25 -61.10 12.16
CA ALA A 2 -22.14 -60.60 11.14
C ALA A 2 -21.47 -59.50 10.31
N SER A 3 -20.95 -59.94 9.17
CA SER A 3 -20.36 -59.15 8.10
C SER A 3 -21.50 -58.58 7.24
N ILE A 4 -21.48 -57.27 6.98
CA ILE A 4 -22.36 -56.68 5.97
C ILE A 4 -21.46 -56.11 4.87
N ARG A 5 -21.55 -56.71 3.68
CA ARG A 5 -20.93 -56.27 2.42
C ARG A 5 -21.83 -55.23 1.71
N PRO A 6 -21.31 -54.19 1.11
CA PRO A 6 -22.09 -53.31 0.24
C PRO A 6 -22.24 -53.89 -1.17
N ARG A 7 -23.40 -53.66 -1.76
CA ARG A 7 -23.76 -54.01 -3.16
C ARG A 7 -23.32 -52.94 -4.15
N PRO A 8 -22.97 -53.32 -5.39
CA PRO A 8 -22.63 -52.37 -6.44
C PRO A 8 -23.87 -51.78 -7.13
N ILE A 9 -23.84 -50.47 -7.45
CA ILE A 9 -24.86 -49.79 -8.23
C ILE A 9 -24.40 -49.73 -9.69
N SER A 10 -25.28 -50.21 -10.57
CA SER A 10 -25.16 -50.36 -12.01
C SER A 10 -25.31 -49.00 -12.72
N LEU A 11 -24.36 -48.67 -13.63
CA LEU A 11 -24.51 -47.63 -14.64
C LEU A 11 -25.44 -48.12 -15.75
N ARG A 12 -26.50 -47.37 -16.08
CA ARG A 12 -27.20 -47.43 -17.35
C ARG A 12 -26.97 -46.14 -18.12
N ALA A 13 -26.33 -46.29 -19.27
CA ALA A 13 -26.23 -45.30 -20.32
C ALA A 13 -27.58 -45.14 -21.03
N LEU A 14 -28.01 -43.92 -21.30
CA LEU A 14 -29.09 -43.60 -22.24
C LEU A 14 -28.52 -42.71 -23.32
N HIS A 15 -28.34 -43.32 -24.50
CA HIS A 15 -28.18 -42.63 -25.79
C HIS A 15 -29.56 -42.13 -26.24
N ALA A 16 -29.64 -40.86 -26.60
CA ALA A 16 -30.73 -40.35 -27.42
C ALA A 16 -30.11 -39.55 -28.58
N ALA A 17 -30.21 -40.10 -29.76
CA ALA A 17 -29.93 -39.44 -31.03
C ALA A 17 -31.08 -38.50 -31.39
N SER A 18 -30.82 -37.29 -31.83
CA SER A 18 -31.79 -36.44 -32.50
C SER A 18 -31.24 -35.93 -33.81
N THR A 19 -31.94 -36.30 -34.84
CA THR A 19 -31.68 -36.06 -36.26
C THR A 19 -31.95 -34.60 -36.66
N ALA A 20 -31.03 -34.05 -37.44
CA ALA A 20 -31.13 -32.73 -38.05
C ALA A 20 -32.04 -32.76 -39.28
N THR A 21 -32.95 -31.81 -39.39
CA THR A 21 -33.59 -31.44 -40.67
C THR A 21 -33.28 -30.00 -41.01
N ARG A 22 -32.67 -29.80 -42.19
CA ARG A 22 -32.46 -28.49 -42.82
C ARG A 22 -33.73 -28.04 -43.52
N PRO A 23 -34.10 -26.77 -43.51
CA PRO A 23 -34.92 -26.17 -44.55
C PRO A 23 -34.12 -25.29 -45.53
N THR A 24 -34.49 -25.45 -46.79
CA THR A 24 -34.00 -24.88 -47.99
C THR A 24 -34.29 -23.37 -48.11
N CYS A 25 -33.34 -22.66 -48.78
CA CYS A 25 -33.45 -21.29 -49.25
C CYS A 25 -34.61 -21.05 -50.17
N ARG A 26 -35.34 -19.94 -49.99
CA ARG A 26 -36.04 -19.23 -51.07
C ARG A 26 -35.60 -17.78 -51.09
N HIS A 27 -35.07 -17.34 -52.26
CA HIS A 27 -34.78 -15.97 -52.62
C HIS A 27 -36.06 -15.10 -52.59
N PHE A 28 -35.99 -13.94 -51.91
CA PHE A 28 -36.88 -12.84 -52.14
C PHE A 28 -36.03 -11.58 -52.30
N LEU A 29 -36.01 -11.06 -53.55
CA LEU A 29 -35.49 -9.77 -53.87
C LEU A 29 -36.51 -8.68 -53.50
N SER A 30 -36.19 -7.75 -52.63
CA SER A 30 -36.92 -6.49 -52.50
C SER A 30 -35.98 -5.36 -52.05
N ARG A 31 -35.90 -4.41 -52.93
CA ARG A 31 -35.52 -2.99 -52.92
C ARG A 31 -34.98 -2.41 -51.62
N PHE A 32 -33.73 -1.92 -51.65
CA PHE A 32 -33.12 -1.09 -50.64
C PHE A 32 -33.59 0.36 -50.70
N PRO A 33 -33.94 1.00 -49.57
CA PRO A 33 -33.88 2.43 -49.44
C PRO A 33 -32.50 2.90 -48.99
N SER A 34 -32.07 4.00 -49.56
CA SER A 34 -30.81 4.71 -49.34
C SER A 34 -30.51 4.91 -47.85
N ALA A 35 -29.38 4.37 -47.38
CA ALA A 35 -28.89 4.56 -46.03
C ALA A 35 -28.09 5.85 -45.92
N SER A 36 -28.52 6.71 -45.00
CA SER A 36 -27.77 7.89 -44.51
C SER A 36 -26.48 7.44 -43.82
N PRO A 37 -25.38 8.22 -43.87
CA PRO A 37 -24.12 7.82 -43.27
C PRO A 37 -24.26 7.74 -41.75
N LEU A 38 -24.08 6.53 -41.20
CA LEU A 38 -23.96 6.30 -39.78
C LEU A 38 -22.72 7.04 -39.26
N SER A 39 -22.96 8.02 -38.41
CA SER A 39 -21.96 8.66 -37.58
C SER A 39 -21.14 7.59 -36.86
N ARG A 40 -19.89 7.44 -37.24
CA ARG A 40 -18.89 6.62 -36.50
C ARG A 40 -18.78 7.22 -35.09
N LYS A 41 -19.41 6.57 -34.11
CA LYS A 41 -19.06 6.80 -32.71
C LYS A 41 -17.56 6.51 -32.59
N ALA A 42 -16.82 7.54 -32.17
CA ALA A 42 -15.41 7.39 -31.80
C ALA A 42 -15.28 6.21 -30.80
N PRO A 43 -14.23 5.40 -30.89
CA PRO A 43 -13.99 4.39 -29.88
C PRO A 43 -13.91 5.11 -28.54
N ILE A 44 -14.72 4.68 -27.58
CA ILE A 44 -14.56 5.06 -26.17
C ILE A 44 -13.20 4.50 -25.80
N THR A 45 -12.16 5.34 -25.82
CA THR A 45 -10.91 5.03 -25.16
C THR A 45 -11.28 4.83 -23.69
N ARG A 46 -11.36 3.56 -23.26
CA ARG A 46 -11.26 3.25 -21.86
C ARG A 46 -9.94 3.86 -21.41
N ASN A 47 -10.01 4.92 -20.63
CA ASN A 47 -8.89 5.36 -19.84
C ASN A 47 -8.49 4.11 -19.03
N HIS A 48 -7.37 3.50 -19.36
CA HIS A 48 -6.75 2.50 -18.50
C HIS A 48 -6.53 3.22 -17.17
N SER A 49 -7.19 2.74 -16.12
CA SER A 49 -6.89 3.16 -14.77
C SER A 49 -5.39 2.98 -14.57
N THR A 50 -4.69 4.06 -14.25
CA THR A 50 -3.26 4.02 -13.91
C THR A 50 -3.08 3.56 -12.46
N SER A 51 -4.14 3.06 -11.84
CA SER A 51 -4.13 2.57 -10.46
C SER A 51 -3.29 1.30 -10.36
N SER A 52 -2.38 1.28 -9.40
CA SER A 52 -1.56 0.12 -9.04
C SER A 52 -2.33 -1.00 -8.33
N VAL A 53 -3.61 -0.79 -8.03
CA VAL A 53 -4.47 -1.75 -7.31
C VAL A 53 -5.56 -2.27 -8.23
N SER A 54 -5.77 -3.60 -8.25
CA SER A 54 -6.80 -4.24 -9.07
C SER A 54 -8.22 -3.97 -8.53
N PRO A 55 -9.25 -4.00 -9.39
CA PRO A 55 -10.64 -3.92 -8.95
C PRO A 55 -11.04 -5.03 -7.97
N ASP A 56 -10.46 -6.23 -8.10
CA ASP A 56 -10.74 -7.38 -7.24
C ASP A 56 -10.18 -7.15 -5.83
N GLU A 57 -8.96 -6.62 -5.71
CA GLU A 57 -8.36 -6.23 -4.42
C GLU A 57 -9.19 -5.10 -3.76
N LEU A 58 -9.59 -4.08 -4.52
CA LEU A 58 -10.46 -3.02 -4.00
C LEU A 58 -11.80 -3.55 -3.51
N SER A 59 -12.40 -4.51 -4.22
CA SER A 59 -13.64 -5.17 -3.81
C SER A 59 -13.44 -5.98 -2.53
N HIS A 60 -12.36 -6.76 -2.45
CA HIS A 60 -12.02 -7.56 -1.27
C HIS A 60 -11.89 -6.70 -0.01
N PHE A 61 -11.07 -5.66 -0.06
CA PHE A 61 -10.87 -4.78 1.09
C PHE A 61 -12.12 -3.95 1.42
N SER A 62 -12.89 -3.52 0.42
CA SER A 62 -14.15 -2.82 0.66
C SER A 62 -15.18 -3.68 1.38
N ALA A 63 -15.19 -4.99 1.15
CA ALA A 63 -16.06 -5.93 1.87
C ALA A 63 -15.71 -6.04 3.36
N LEU A 64 -14.46 -5.79 3.74
CA LEU A 64 -14.00 -5.81 5.13
C LEU A 64 -14.24 -4.48 5.87
N ALA A 65 -14.64 -3.42 5.17
CA ALA A 65 -14.71 -2.05 5.71
C ALA A 65 -15.55 -1.94 6.99
N SER A 66 -16.70 -2.61 7.07
CA SER A 66 -17.59 -2.55 8.24
C SER A 66 -17.01 -3.16 9.52
N SER A 67 -16.03 -4.07 9.39
CA SER A 67 -15.37 -4.75 10.51
C SER A 67 -13.94 -4.25 10.76
N TRP A 68 -13.51 -3.20 10.04
CA TRP A 68 -12.11 -2.73 10.07
C TRP A 68 -11.63 -2.32 11.47
N TRP A 69 -12.52 -1.71 12.24
CA TRP A 69 -12.26 -1.25 13.61
C TRP A 69 -12.83 -2.15 14.70
N ASP A 70 -13.38 -3.34 14.32
CA ASP A 70 -13.80 -4.32 15.31
C ASP A 70 -12.58 -4.88 16.07
N PRO A 71 -12.50 -4.71 17.41
CA PRO A 71 -11.38 -5.21 18.21
C PRO A 71 -11.20 -6.73 18.14
N MET A 72 -12.22 -7.47 17.75
CA MET A 72 -12.21 -8.92 17.57
C MET A 72 -12.30 -9.32 16.09
N GLY A 73 -12.34 -8.33 15.19
CA GLY A 73 -12.47 -8.50 13.76
C GLY A 73 -11.19 -8.98 13.06
N PRO A 74 -11.27 -9.17 11.73
CA PRO A 74 -10.17 -9.67 10.92
C PRO A 74 -8.95 -8.74 10.90
N SER A 75 -9.14 -7.43 11.11
CA SER A 75 -8.05 -6.44 11.14
C SER A 75 -7.37 -6.31 12.51
N ARG A 76 -7.81 -7.09 13.52
CA ARG A 76 -7.27 -7.03 14.89
C ARG A 76 -5.75 -7.15 14.95
N ILE A 77 -5.18 -8.05 14.17
CA ILE A 77 -3.72 -8.28 14.16
C ILE A 77 -2.95 -7.05 13.64
N LEU A 78 -3.54 -6.25 12.75
CA LEU A 78 -2.95 -5.01 12.25
C LEU A 78 -2.92 -3.92 13.33
N HIS A 79 -3.98 -3.84 14.17
CA HIS A 79 -4.01 -2.96 15.32
C HIS A 79 -2.90 -3.31 16.32
N LEU A 80 -2.72 -4.60 16.61
CA LEU A 80 -1.70 -5.09 17.53
C LEU A 80 -0.26 -4.87 17.01
N MET A 81 -0.07 -4.62 15.72
CA MET A 81 1.24 -4.33 15.12
C MET A 81 1.68 -2.87 15.29
N ASN A 82 0.75 -1.93 15.55
CA ASN A 82 1.08 -0.51 15.63
C ASN A 82 2.22 -0.15 16.59
N PRO A 83 2.32 -0.70 17.82
CA PRO A 83 3.46 -0.40 18.69
C PRO A 83 4.81 -0.71 18.05
N LEU A 84 4.90 -1.85 17.31
CA LEU A 84 6.13 -2.24 16.62
C LEU A 84 6.43 -1.34 15.43
N ARG A 85 5.41 -0.88 14.70
CA ARG A 85 5.56 0.10 13.62
C ARG A 85 6.18 1.39 14.14
N HIS A 86 5.69 1.91 15.26
CA HIS A 86 6.24 3.10 15.91
C HIS A 86 7.68 2.88 16.39
N GLU A 87 7.95 1.73 17.02
CA GLU A 87 9.29 1.35 17.49
C GLU A 87 10.29 1.24 16.32
N PHE A 88 9.88 0.62 15.21
CA PHE A 88 10.70 0.48 14.03
C PHE A 88 10.99 1.85 13.38
N ILE A 89 9.99 2.73 13.26
CA ILE A 89 10.17 4.11 12.79
C ILE A 89 11.16 4.85 13.69
N ALA A 90 10.98 4.79 15.01
CA ALA A 90 11.89 5.42 15.96
C ALA A 90 13.33 4.93 15.81
N SER A 91 13.51 3.63 15.57
CA SER A 91 14.82 3.03 15.35
C SER A 91 15.48 3.49 14.05
N CYS A 92 14.70 3.72 12.98
CA CYS A 92 15.21 4.30 11.73
C CYS A 92 15.65 5.76 11.91
N LEU A 93 14.88 6.53 12.67
CA LEU A 93 15.21 7.92 12.98
C LEU A 93 16.45 8.05 13.88
N ALA A 94 16.65 7.11 14.81
CA ALA A 94 17.85 7.07 15.66
C ALA A 94 19.13 6.79 14.86
N ASP A 95 19.03 5.99 13.79
CA ASP A 95 20.15 5.70 12.88
C ASP A 95 20.54 6.93 12.00
N SER A 96 19.73 7.98 12.03
CA SER A 96 19.97 9.23 11.31
C SER A 96 19.98 10.39 12.32
N PRO A 97 21.12 10.65 12.98
CA PRO A 97 21.19 11.78 13.89
C PRO A 97 20.80 13.06 13.15
N PRO A 98 20.17 14.04 13.83
CA PRO A 98 19.90 15.34 13.25
C PRO A 98 21.21 15.91 12.67
N PRO A 99 21.17 16.69 11.56
CA PRO A 99 22.34 17.35 11.05
C PRO A 99 23.00 18.08 12.22
N THR A 100 24.29 17.83 12.42
CA THR A 100 25.09 18.43 13.50
C THR A 100 24.92 19.95 13.45
N ALA A 101 24.65 20.53 14.60
CA ALA A 101 24.25 21.92 14.79
C ALA A 101 25.43 22.92 14.49
N GLU A 102 26.11 22.78 13.36
CA GLU A 102 27.20 23.67 12.98
C GLU A 102 26.79 24.89 12.16
N THR A 103 25.51 25.09 11.84
CA THR A 103 25.13 26.23 10.99
C THR A 103 23.84 26.96 11.37
N THR A 104 23.44 27.03 12.64
CA THR A 104 22.42 28.03 13.02
C THR A 104 22.76 28.68 14.35
N SER A 105 23.32 29.88 14.25
CA SER A 105 23.42 30.88 15.33
C SER A 105 22.02 31.37 15.71
N ALA A 106 21.26 30.57 16.43
CA ALA A 106 20.10 30.97 17.26
C ALA A 106 19.56 29.73 17.97
N GLY A 107 19.71 29.70 19.28
CA GLY A 107 19.42 28.60 20.19
C GLY A 107 17.97 28.06 20.24
N THR A 108 17.49 27.47 19.18
CA THR A 108 16.29 26.66 19.16
C THR A 108 16.68 25.26 18.69
N SER A 109 16.76 24.34 19.64
CA SER A 109 16.81 22.91 19.36
C SER A 109 15.50 22.53 18.62
N THR A 110 15.47 22.71 17.34
CA THR A 110 14.36 22.27 16.49
C THR A 110 14.48 20.76 16.34
N ALA A 111 13.82 20.01 17.19
CA ALA A 111 13.44 18.66 16.87
C ALA A 111 12.73 18.73 15.50
N ALA A 112 13.34 18.15 14.46
CA ALA A 112 12.81 18.25 13.11
C ALA A 112 11.39 17.70 13.08
N ASN A 113 10.43 18.53 12.75
CA ASN A 113 9.04 18.15 12.54
C ASN A 113 8.95 17.45 11.19
N LEU A 114 8.55 16.20 11.15
CA LEU A 114 8.51 15.36 9.95
C LEU A 114 7.10 15.29 9.36
N HIS A 115 7.03 15.42 8.06
CA HIS A 115 5.80 15.27 7.28
C HIS A 115 5.71 13.84 6.73
N TYR A 116 4.64 13.15 7.13
CA TYR A 116 4.41 11.75 6.76
C TYR A 116 3.40 11.63 5.62
N MET A 117 3.60 10.61 4.77
CA MET A 117 2.61 10.10 3.84
C MET A 117 2.42 8.61 4.08
N ASP A 118 1.19 8.17 4.33
CA ASP A 118 0.82 6.76 4.45
C ASP A 118 0.10 6.31 3.19
N ILE A 119 0.70 5.40 2.45
CA ILE A 119 0.18 4.90 1.17
C ILE A 119 -0.52 3.56 1.42
N GLY A 120 -1.76 3.43 0.94
CA GLY A 120 -2.60 2.28 1.22
C GLY A 120 -3.04 2.24 2.69
N CYS A 121 -3.48 3.37 3.21
CA CYS A 121 -3.83 3.51 4.63
C CYS A 121 -5.04 2.67 5.05
N GLY A 122 -5.80 2.10 4.11
CA GLY A 122 -7.02 1.35 4.38
C GLY A 122 -8.03 2.16 5.19
N GLY A 123 -8.61 1.53 6.20
CA GLY A 123 -9.50 2.21 7.17
C GLY A 123 -8.77 3.02 8.25
N GLY A 124 -7.46 3.32 8.08
CA GLY A 124 -6.74 4.31 8.87
C GLY A 124 -6.05 3.78 10.14
N ILE A 125 -5.90 2.47 10.32
CA ILE A 125 -5.35 1.87 11.56
C ILE A 125 -3.99 2.47 11.97
N PHE A 126 -3.03 2.54 11.04
CA PHE A 126 -1.73 3.11 11.34
C PHE A 126 -1.76 4.63 11.29
N ALA A 127 -2.40 5.22 10.27
CA ALA A 127 -2.48 6.65 10.09
C ALA A 127 -3.04 7.37 11.32
N GLU A 128 -4.13 6.84 11.91
CA GLU A 128 -4.72 7.39 13.12
C GLU A 128 -3.83 7.19 14.36
N SER A 129 -3.18 6.02 14.47
CA SER A 129 -2.21 5.75 15.53
C SER A 129 -1.04 6.74 15.50
N LEU A 130 -0.53 7.07 14.30
CA LEU A 130 0.51 8.08 14.15
C LEU A 130 -0.01 9.49 14.42
N ALA A 131 -1.19 9.83 13.94
CA ALA A 131 -1.80 11.15 14.14
C ALA A 131 -1.95 11.50 15.63
N ARG A 132 -2.23 10.52 16.49
CA ARG A 132 -2.25 10.72 17.98
C ARG A 132 -0.91 11.16 18.54
N THR A 133 0.19 10.93 17.84
CA THR A 133 1.54 11.33 18.27
C THR A 133 1.91 12.75 17.85
N ILE A 134 1.12 13.39 17.00
CA ILE A 134 1.34 14.78 16.55
C ILE A 134 1.01 15.72 17.72
N PRO A 135 1.91 16.63 18.12
CA PRO A 135 1.61 17.58 19.19
C PRO A 135 0.45 18.51 18.81
N LEU A 136 -0.51 18.67 19.73
CA LEU A 136 -1.56 19.69 19.60
C LEU A 136 -0.96 21.09 19.72
N ASP A 137 -0.06 21.27 20.67
CA ASP A 137 0.71 22.50 20.87
C ASP A 137 2.10 22.37 20.24
N PRO A 138 2.44 23.19 19.24
CA PRO A 138 3.78 23.19 18.63
C PRO A 138 4.90 23.58 19.59
N SER A 139 4.58 24.25 20.72
CA SER A 139 5.55 24.65 21.75
C SER A 139 5.82 23.56 22.79
N ALA A 140 5.12 22.42 22.71
CA ALA A 140 5.29 21.31 23.62
C ALA A 140 6.72 20.76 23.61
N PRO A 141 7.34 20.55 24.81
CA PRO A 141 8.79 20.37 24.91
C PRO A 141 9.35 19.02 24.50
N ALA A 142 8.54 18.04 24.09
CA ALA A 142 9.04 16.72 23.72
C ALA A 142 8.51 16.27 22.37
N PRO A 143 9.38 16.14 21.36
CA PRO A 143 9.00 15.41 20.16
C PRO A 143 8.72 13.95 20.53
N THR A 144 7.64 13.41 20.00
CA THR A 144 7.38 11.99 20.09
C THR A 144 8.50 11.22 19.37
N ALA A 145 8.66 9.95 19.66
CA ALA A 145 9.70 9.11 19.02
C ALA A 145 9.61 9.11 17.50
N THR A 146 8.41 9.34 16.93
CA THR A 146 8.15 9.43 15.48
C THR A 146 8.42 10.81 14.89
N ARG A 147 8.54 11.87 15.70
CA ARG A 147 8.71 13.27 15.27
C ARG A 147 7.68 13.76 14.25
N ALA A 148 6.47 13.18 14.26
CA ALA A 148 5.43 13.53 13.31
C ALA A 148 4.88 14.95 13.57
N ALA A 149 4.83 15.77 12.53
CA ALA A 149 4.21 17.09 12.53
C ALA A 149 2.92 17.14 11.71
N SER A 150 2.87 16.35 10.65
CA SER A 150 1.67 16.17 9.85
C SER A 150 1.63 14.80 9.20
N MET A 151 0.42 14.38 8.82
CA MET A 151 0.15 13.11 8.17
C MET A 151 -0.82 13.30 7.01
N THR A 152 -0.45 12.77 5.85
CA THR A 152 -1.35 12.61 4.71
C THR A 152 -1.51 11.11 4.43
N ALA A 153 -2.70 10.58 4.60
CA ALA A 153 -3.02 9.18 4.39
C ALA A 153 -3.85 9.01 3.11
N ILE A 154 -3.41 8.15 2.22
CA ILE A 154 -4.07 7.93 0.93
C ILE A 154 -4.48 6.47 0.76
N ASP A 155 -5.65 6.26 0.15
CA ASP A 155 -6.16 4.95 -0.24
C ASP A 155 -7.12 5.09 -1.43
N PRO A 156 -7.07 4.22 -2.44
CA PRO A 156 -7.98 4.25 -3.58
C PRO A 156 -9.42 3.82 -3.23
N SER A 157 -9.65 3.10 -2.12
CA SER A 157 -10.97 2.67 -1.69
C SER A 157 -11.76 3.79 -1.03
N THR A 158 -12.79 4.28 -1.71
CA THR A 158 -13.71 5.29 -1.17
C THR A 158 -14.36 4.83 0.14
N MET A 159 -14.73 3.53 0.22
CA MET A 159 -15.38 2.96 1.40
C MET A 159 -14.44 2.96 2.61
N LEU A 160 -13.17 2.55 2.44
CA LEU A 160 -12.19 2.54 3.53
C LEU A 160 -11.86 3.95 4.00
N ILE A 161 -11.70 4.90 3.08
CA ILE A 161 -11.48 6.32 3.44
C ILE A 161 -12.68 6.91 4.19
N GLN A 162 -13.90 6.50 3.85
CA GLN A 162 -15.09 6.93 4.61
C GLN A 162 -15.03 6.38 6.04
N VAL A 163 -14.80 5.08 6.20
CA VAL A 163 -14.65 4.44 7.52
C VAL A 163 -13.53 5.09 8.34
N ALA A 164 -12.37 5.34 7.72
CA ALA A 164 -11.25 6.01 8.36
C ALA A 164 -11.62 7.40 8.89
N ARG A 165 -12.29 8.21 8.07
CA ARG A 165 -12.74 9.56 8.46
C ARG A 165 -13.79 9.54 9.57
N GLU A 166 -14.73 8.60 9.52
CA GLU A 166 -15.77 8.46 10.54
C GLU A 166 -15.17 8.06 11.89
N HIS A 167 -14.26 7.07 11.88
CA HIS A 167 -13.60 6.61 13.10
C HIS A 167 -12.68 7.68 13.70
N ALA A 168 -11.87 8.35 12.88
CA ALA A 168 -10.96 9.40 13.33
C ALA A 168 -11.66 10.58 14.03
N ARG A 169 -12.90 10.88 13.66
CA ARG A 169 -13.73 11.91 14.33
C ARG A 169 -14.18 11.53 15.72
N MET A 170 -14.14 10.26 16.09
CA MET A 170 -14.50 9.82 17.45
C MET A 170 -13.39 10.09 18.47
N ASP A 171 -12.15 10.28 18.02
CA ASP A 171 -11.02 10.65 18.87
C ASP A 171 -10.82 12.17 18.83
N PRO A 172 -11.00 12.89 19.97
CA PRO A 172 -10.90 14.35 20.00
C PRO A 172 -9.55 14.91 19.52
N THR A 173 -8.44 14.20 19.79
CA THR A 173 -7.09 14.61 19.37
C THR A 173 -6.94 14.48 17.87
N VAL A 174 -7.35 13.34 17.32
CA VAL A 174 -7.26 13.07 15.88
C VAL A 174 -8.20 13.99 15.10
N ASP A 175 -9.42 14.22 15.61
CA ASP A 175 -10.39 15.16 15.00
C ASP A 175 -9.86 16.60 14.99
N ALA A 176 -9.17 17.04 16.04
CA ALA A 176 -8.51 18.35 16.06
C ALA A 176 -7.44 18.46 14.97
N HIS A 177 -6.69 17.39 14.72
CA HIS A 177 -5.71 17.35 13.61
C HIS A 177 -6.37 17.32 12.24
N LEU A 178 -7.52 16.63 12.08
CA LEU A 178 -8.30 16.67 10.85
C LEU A 178 -8.79 18.11 10.56
N ARG A 179 -9.34 18.79 11.57
CA ARG A 179 -9.83 20.17 11.44
C ARG A 179 -8.73 21.20 11.19
N SER A 180 -7.57 21.03 11.80
CA SER A 180 -6.42 21.92 11.58
C SER A 180 -5.66 21.65 10.28
N GLY A 181 -5.96 20.55 9.58
CA GLY A 181 -5.27 20.14 8.37
C GLY A 181 -3.89 19.50 8.61
N LYS A 182 -3.48 19.28 9.87
CA LYS A 182 -2.28 18.52 10.20
C LYS A 182 -2.41 17.04 9.85
N PHE A 183 -3.64 16.51 9.86
CA PHE A 183 -3.96 15.18 9.41
C PHE A 183 -4.98 15.22 8.27
N LYS A 184 -4.77 14.42 7.22
CA LYS A 184 -5.64 14.37 6.04
C LYS A 184 -5.82 12.95 5.56
N TYR A 185 -7.06 12.58 5.25
CA TYR A 185 -7.38 11.40 4.45
C TYR A 185 -7.77 11.81 3.03
N LEU A 186 -7.13 11.22 2.02
CA LEU A 186 -7.43 11.47 0.62
C LEU A 186 -7.81 10.16 -0.08
N ASN A 187 -8.94 10.16 -0.78
CA ASN A 187 -9.32 9.05 -1.65
C ASN A 187 -8.63 9.27 -3.01
N THR A 188 -7.46 8.71 -3.17
CA THR A 188 -6.60 8.90 -4.34
C THR A 188 -5.55 7.80 -4.42
N THR A 189 -4.92 7.66 -5.57
CA THR A 189 -3.75 6.78 -5.78
C THR A 189 -2.45 7.56 -5.64
N LEU A 190 -1.32 6.85 -5.46
CA LEU A 190 0.00 7.46 -5.49
C LEU A 190 0.30 8.10 -6.85
N GLU A 191 -0.11 7.44 -7.92
CA GLU A 191 0.06 7.90 -9.29
C GLU A 191 -0.64 9.24 -9.52
N ASP A 192 -1.87 9.41 -9.02
CA ASP A 192 -2.63 10.66 -9.12
C ASP A 192 -1.99 11.79 -8.31
N VAL A 193 -1.47 11.47 -7.11
CA VAL A 193 -0.72 12.44 -6.30
C VAL A 193 0.52 12.93 -7.05
N LEU A 194 1.30 12.02 -7.65
CA LEU A 194 2.48 12.39 -8.43
C LEU A 194 2.12 13.15 -9.71
N ALA A 195 1.02 12.82 -10.36
CA ALA A 195 0.54 13.49 -11.58
C ALA A 195 0.02 14.92 -11.30
N SER A 196 -0.73 15.11 -10.21
CA SER A 196 -1.30 16.41 -9.85
C SER A 196 -0.23 17.46 -9.56
N THR A 197 0.93 17.04 -9.08
CA THR A 197 2.07 17.93 -8.83
C THR A 197 2.80 18.35 -10.11
N SER A 198 2.67 17.55 -11.18
CA SER A 198 3.26 17.88 -12.48
C SER A 198 2.45 18.91 -13.27
N THR A 199 1.14 19.06 -12.98
CA THR A 199 0.21 19.90 -13.76
C THR A 199 0.00 21.30 -13.19
N SER A 200 0.37 21.58 -11.94
CA SER A 200 0.19 22.90 -11.31
C SER A 200 1.18 23.98 -11.79
N GLY A 201 2.01 23.66 -12.80
CA GLY A 201 2.97 24.59 -13.41
C GLY A 201 2.48 25.41 -14.61
N SER A 202 1.17 25.38 -14.96
CA SER A 202 0.63 26.03 -16.16
C SER A 202 -0.22 27.29 -15.95
N SER A 203 -0.06 28.02 -14.84
CA SER A 203 -0.57 29.38 -14.71
C SER A 203 0.59 30.38 -14.71
N GLU A 204 0.56 31.31 -15.68
CA GLU A 204 1.51 32.37 -15.96
C GLU A 204 2.02 33.13 -14.71
N SER A 205 3.13 32.69 -14.18
CA SER A 205 4.06 33.54 -13.46
C SER A 205 5.42 32.85 -13.54
N THR A 206 6.41 33.53 -14.18
CA THR A 206 7.78 33.11 -14.38
C THR A 206 8.39 32.52 -13.11
N PRO A 207 8.74 31.22 -13.06
CA PRO A 207 9.52 30.68 -11.96
C PRO A 207 11.01 30.96 -12.24
N SER A 208 11.57 31.83 -11.45
CA SER A 208 13.01 31.85 -11.26
C SER A 208 13.41 30.67 -10.39
N THR A 209 14.36 29.86 -10.91
CA THR A 209 15.01 28.68 -10.29
C THR A 209 14.17 27.39 -10.29
N GLY A 210 14.65 26.44 -11.12
CA GLY A 210 14.04 25.13 -11.35
C GLY A 210 14.09 24.18 -10.15
N GLU A 211 13.13 24.31 -9.22
CA GLU A 211 12.85 23.28 -8.23
C GLU A 211 11.76 22.34 -8.74
N PRO A 212 11.92 21.01 -8.63
CA PRO A 212 10.88 20.07 -9.00
C PRO A 212 9.68 20.20 -8.06
N LEU A 213 8.52 20.53 -8.61
CA LEU A 213 7.22 20.73 -7.93
C LEU A 213 6.59 19.40 -7.46
N HIS A 214 7.31 18.55 -6.73
CA HIS A 214 6.70 17.37 -6.12
C HIS A 214 6.48 17.61 -4.63
N PRO A 215 5.30 17.27 -4.07
CA PRO A 215 5.15 17.22 -2.63
C PRO A 215 6.13 16.17 -2.12
N GLN A 216 7.14 16.61 -1.41
CA GLN A 216 8.16 15.73 -0.88
C GLN A 216 7.89 15.53 0.60
N PHE A 217 7.78 14.28 0.99
CA PHE A 217 7.58 13.88 2.38
C PHE A 217 8.90 13.48 3.01
N ASP A 218 9.04 13.75 4.29
CA ASP A 218 10.20 13.32 5.06
C ASP A 218 10.14 11.81 5.34
N MET A 219 8.92 11.30 5.48
CA MET A 219 8.62 9.90 5.76
C MET A 219 7.49 9.42 4.86
N VAL A 220 7.69 8.29 4.20
CA VAL A 220 6.64 7.58 3.46
C VAL A 220 6.47 6.20 4.08
N THR A 221 5.24 5.83 4.42
CA THR A 221 4.92 4.52 5.01
C THR A 221 4.12 3.66 4.03
N LEU A 222 4.40 2.34 4.05
CA LEU A 222 3.85 1.35 3.13
C LEU A 222 3.67 0.01 3.89
N PHE A 223 2.67 -0.06 4.79
CA PHE A 223 2.48 -1.22 5.65
C PHE A 223 1.46 -2.21 5.08
N GLU A 224 1.89 -3.44 4.78
CA GLU A 224 1.06 -4.51 4.20
C GLU A 224 0.39 -4.07 2.88
N VAL A 225 1.16 -3.52 1.94
CA VAL A 225 0.64 -2.96 0.68
C VAL A 225 1.30 -3.58 -0.55
N ILE A 226 2.63 -3.81 -0.51
CA ILE A 226 3.41 -4.15 -1.70
C ILE A 226 2.99 -5.49 -2.32
N GLU A 227 2.49 -6.42 -1.51
CA GLU A 227 1.93 -7.70 -1.90
C GLU A 227 0.56 -7.60 -2.60
N HIS A 228 -0.10 -6.44 -2.53
CA HIS A 228 -1.40 -6.17 -3.14
C HIS A 228 -1.31 -5.36 -4.43
N ILE A 229 -0.09 -5.05 -4.88
CA ILE A 229 0.13 -4.36 -6.15
C ILE A 229 -0.18 -5.30 -7.32
N ASP A 230 -1.03 -4.83 -8.24
CA ASP A 230 -1.43 -5.59 -9.41
C ASP A 230 -0.32 -5.55 -10.49
N PRO A 231 0.36 -6.68 -10.75
CA PRO A 231 1.44 -6.73 -11.73
C PRO A 231 0.96 -6.52 -13.18
N THR A 232 -0.35 -6.54 -13.45
CA THR A 232 -0.91 -6.29 -14.78
C THR A 232 -0.98 -4.79 -15.10
N THR A 233 -1.04 -3.94 -14.09
CA THR A 233 -1.12 -2.48 -14.24
C THR A 233 0.22 -1.80 -13.94
N THR A 234 0.88 -2.20 -12.87
CA THR A 234 2.24 -1.74 -12.54
C THR A 234 3.00 -2.84 -11.79
N THR A 235 4.30 -2.90 -11.98
CA THR A 235 5.10 -3.86 -11.20
C THR A 235 5.35 -3.32 -9.79
N PRO A 236 5.49 -4.19 -8.76
CA PRO A 236 5.87 -3.76 -7.41
C PRO A 236 7.15 -2.91 -7.38
N GLN A 237 8.13 -3.20 -8.25
CA GLN A 237 9.35 -2.40 -8.42
C GLN A 237 9.07 -0.98 -8.92
N ALA A 238 8.19 -0.83 -9.93
CA ALA A 238 7.83 0.48 -10.47
C ALA A 238 7.03 1.28 -9.44
N PHE A 239 6.13 0.62 -8.70
CA PHE A 239 5.40 1.23 -7.59
C PHE A 239 6.33 1.72 -6.48
N LEU A 240 7.29 0.88 -6.07
CA LEU A 240 8.30 1.25 -5.07
C LEU A 240 9.15 2.47 -5.55
N SER A 241 9.49 2.51 -6.83
CA SER A 241 10.16 3.64 -7.46
C SER A 241 9.35 4.93 -7.33
N ASN A 242 8.02 4.86 -7.53
CA ASN A 242 7.11 5.99 -7.34
C ASN A 242 7.04 6.45 -5.87
N CYS A 243 7.04 5.50 -4.91
CA CYS A 243 7.12 5.84 -3.48
C CYS A 243 8.41 6.62 -3.17
N LEU A 244 9.55 6.22 -3.73
CA LEU A 244 10.84 6.89 -3.55
C LEU A 244 10.88 8.28 -4.21
N ARG A 245 10.09 8.52 -5.27
CA ARG A 245 9.94 9.85 -5.89
C ARG A 245 9.19 10.83 -5.00
N ALA A 246 8.21 10.35 -4.21
CA ALA A 246 7.48 11.18 -3.24
C ALA A 246 8.34 11.60 -2.04
N LEU A 247 9.53 10.99 -1.87
CA LEU A 247 10.38 11.15 -0.71
C LEU A 247 11.42 12.24 -0.93
N LYS A 248 11.59 13.13 0.05
CA LYS A 248 12.70 14.12 0.08
C LYS A 248 14.07 13.42 0.10
N PRO A 249 15.13 14.08 -0.39
CA PRO A 249 16.51 13.69 -0.05
C PRO A 249 16.67 13.54 1.47
N GLY A 250 17.35 12.50 1.92
CA GLY A 250 17.52 12.19 3.34
C GLY A 250 16.29 11.58 4.05
N GLY A 251 15.15 11.49 3.38
CA GLY A 251 13.91 10.89 3.92
C GLY A 251 13.94 9.37 3.96
N TRP A 252 12.95 8.79 4.65
CA TRP A 252 12.80 7.34 4.80
C TRP A 252 11.51 6.83 4.16
N LEU A 253 11.62 5.76 3.38
CA LEU A 253 10.50 4.89 3.00
C LEU A 253 10.53 3.68 3.92
N ILE A 254 9.44 3.44 4.63
CA ILE A 254 9.31 2.37 5.66
C ILE A 254 8.08 1.55 5.36
N GLY A 255 8.21 0.22 5.43
CA GLY A 255 7.08 -0.66 5.18
C GLY A 255 7.14 -1.96 5.95
N SER A 256 6.11 -2.76 5.78
CA SER A 256 6.07 -4.17 6.15
C SER A 256 5.50 -4.98 5.00
N THR A 257 5.86 -6.25 4.94
CA THR A 257 5.32 -7.22 4.01
C THR A 257 5.67 -8.64 4.48
N ILE A 258 5.40 -9.64 3.66
CA ILE A 258 5.56 -11.06 3.97
C ILE A 258 6.64 -11.66 3.06
N SER A 259 7.55 -12.47 3.62
CA SER A 259 8.59 -13.14 2.85
C SER A 259 8.05 -14.36 2.07
N ARG A 260 8.52 -14.57 0.83
CA ARG A 260 8.13 -15.69 -0.03
C ARG A 260 8.98 -16.93 0.27
N THR A 261 8.75 -17.53 1.43
CA THR A 261 9.48 -18.72 1.92
C THR A 261 8.49 -19.80 2.33
N PHE A 262 8.96 -21.05 2.44
CA PHE A 262 8.11 -22.14 2.89
C PHE A 262 7.61 -21.96 4.35
N PRO A 263 8.42 -21.53 5.32
CA PRO A 263 7.91 -21.20 6.66
C PRO A 263 6.81 -20.14 6.63
N SER A 264 6.98 -19.11 5.82
CA SER A 264 5.98 -18.07 5.65
C SER A 264 4.69 -18.59 5.03
N PHE A 265 4.76 -19.43 4.01
CA PHE A 265 3.59 -20.10 3.45
C PHE A 265 2.80 -20.85 4.51
N LEU A 266 3.49 -21.66 5.32
CA LEU A 266 2.86 -22.44 6.38
C LEU A 266 2.21 -21.52 7.44
N LEU A 267 2.90 -20.48 7.88
CA LEU A 267 2.43 -19.61 8.95
C LEU A 267 1.28 -18.70 8.48
N ASN A 268 1.44 -18.03 7.33
CA ASN A 268 0.51 -16.98 6.89
C ASN A 268 -0.65 -17.52 6.05
N GLN A 269 -0.44 -18.54 5.21
CA GLN A 269 -1.49 -19.03 4.33
C GLN A 269 -2.18 -20.30 4.86
N VAL A 270 -1.46 -21.16 5.59
CA VAL A 270 -2.06 -22.40 6.12
C VAL A 270 -2.59 -22.21 7.54
N ILE A 271 -1.80 -21.63 8.44
CA ILE A 271 -2.16 -21.51 9.86
C ILE A 271 -3.01 -20.26 10.10
N ALA A 272 -2.57 -19.08 9.63
CA ALA A 272 -3.29 -17.83 9.87
C ALA A 272 -4.66 -17.78 9.19
N GLU A 273 -4.82 -18.45 8.05
CA GLU A 273 -6.10 -18.58 7.32
C GLU A 273 -6.88 -19.86 7.64
N ALA A 274 -6.45 -20.64 8.63
CA ALA A 274 -7.16 -21.82 9.08
C ALA A 274 -8.57 -21.46 9.60
N PRO A 275 -9.52 -22.41 9.64
CA PRO A 275 -10.80 -22.15 10.30
C PRO A 275 -10.64 -21.78 11.77
N TRP A 276 -11.57 -20.95 12.26
CA TRP A 276 -11.64 -20.66 13.70
C TRP A 276 -11.70 -21.97 14.52
N PRO A 277 -11.01 -22.11 15.68
CA PRO A 277 -10.34 -21.04 16.45
C PRO A 277 -8.84 -20.84 16.15
N ILE A 278 -8.28 -21.48 15.14
CA ILE A 278 -6.83 -21.44 14.86
C ILE A 278 -6.49 -20.19 14.04
N GLY A 279 -7.24 -19.93 12.97
CA GLY A 279 -6.97 -18.83 12.05
C GLY A 279 -7.27 -17.47 12.68
N VAL A 280 -6.52 -16.47 12.24
CA VAL A 280 -6.59 -15.08 12.73
C VAL A 280 -6.92 -14.08 11.64
N VAL A 281 -6.95 -14.53 10.36
CA VAL A 281 -7.32 -13.72 9.19
C VAL A 281 -8.29 -14.51 8.29
N PRO A 282 -9.11 -13.85 7.46
CA PRO A 282 -9.99 -14.51 6.51
C PRO A 282 -9.23 -15.38 5.50
N ARG A 283 -9.86 -16.44 5.00
CA ARG A 283 -9.30 -17.27 3.94
C ARG A 283 -9.16 -16.45 2.64
N GLY A 284 -8.04 -16.65 1.92
CA GLY A 284 -7.77 -15.94 0.68
C GLY A 284 -7.26 -14.52 0.86
N THR A 285 -6.86 -14.14 2.08
CA THR A 285 -6.21 -12.84 2.34
C THR A 285 -4.82 -12.78 1.71
N HIS A 286 -4.10 -13.91 1.67
CA HIS A 286 -2.71 -13.96 1.23
C HIS A 286 -2.54 -14.83 0.00
N GLU A 287 -1.80 -14.34 -0.97
CA GLU A 287 -1.34 -15.07 -2.14
C GLU A 287 0.18 -15.19 -2.11
N TRP A 288 0.70 -16.38 -1.83
CA TRP A 288 2.13 -16.63 -1.65
C TRP A 288 3.00 -16.16 -2.83
N SER A 289 2.49 -16.22 -4.04
CA SER A 289 3.18 -15.76 -5.25
C SER A 289 3.50 -14.26 -5.23
N LYS A 290 2.72 -13.46 -4.50
CA LYS A 290 2.87 -12.01 -4.36
C LYS A 290 3.80 -11.61 -3.20
N PHE A 291 4.20 -12.55 -2.35
CA PHE A 291 5.13 -12.27 -1.26
C PHE A 291 6.52 -11.89 -1.79
N VAL A 292 7.24 -11.07 -1.05
CA VAL A 292 8.51 -10.48 -1.48
C VAL A 292 9.62 -10.80 -0.49
N ASN A 293 10.74 -11.34 -0.97
CA ASN A 293 11.86 -11.63 -0.09
C ASN A 293 12.70 -10.38 0.22
N PRO A 294 13.29 -10.25 1.43
CA PRO A 294 14.08 -9.08 1.79
C PRO A 294 15.21 -8.72 0.81
N PRO A 295 16.02 -9.66 0.28
CA PRO A 295 17.03 -9.32 -0.73
C PRO A 295 16.45 -8.81 -2.05
N GLU A 296 15.30 -9.32 -2.46
CA GLU A 296 14.59 -8.91 -3.66
C GLU A 296 14.08 -7.46 -3.50
N LEU A 297 13.45 -7.17 -2.37
CA LEU A 297 12.96 -5.83 -2.05
C LEU A 297 14.10 -4.81 -1.92
N HIS A 298 15.23 -5.20 -1.34
CA HIS A 298 16.42 -4.37 -1.26
C HIS A 298 16.96 -4.01 -2.66
N ALA A 299 17.04 -4.99 -3.57
CA ALA A 299 17.45 -4.74 -4.95
C ALA A 299 16.49 -3.80 -5.68
N TRP A 300 15.17 -3.96 -5.48
CA TRP A 300 14.16 -3.06 -6.05
C TRP A 300 14.29 -1.63 -5.50
N ALA A 301 14.60 -1.48 -4.21
CA ALA A 301 14.83 -0.17 -3.61
C ALA A 301 16.05 0.53 -4.20
N GLN A 302 17.15 -0.20 -4.41
CA GLN A 302 18.35 0.34 -5.08
C GLN A 302 18.07 0.77 -6.52
N GLU A 303 17.37 -0.07 -7.29
CA GLU A 303 16.97 0.25 -8.66
C GLU A 303 16.03 1.45 -8.70
N GLY A 304 15.07 1.53 -7.76
CA GLY A 304 14.14 2.65 -7.63
C GLY A 304 14.84 3.97 -7.34
N LEU A 305 15.86 3.98 -6.48
CA LEU A 305 16.67 5.15 -6.20
C LEU A 305 17.46 5.61 -7.42
N MET A 306 18.06 4.69 -8.17
CA MET A 306 18.77 5.01 -9.41
C MET A 306 17.84 5.64 -10.45
N ARG A 307 16.66 5.07 -10.66
CA ARG A 307 15.63 5.61 -11.58
C ARG A 307 15.11 6.98 -11.13
N ALA A 308 14.89 7.19 -9.83
CA ALA A 308 14.42 8.45 -9.29
C ALA A 308 15.46 9.58 -9.48
N ALA A 309 16.75 9.25 -9.43
CA ALA A 309 17.83 10.20 -9.68
C ALA A 309 17.93 10.58 -11.17
N ASP A 310 17.75 9.63 -12.10
CA ASP A 310 17.80 9.88 -13.54
C ASP A 310 16.72 10.88 -14.01
N THR A 311 15.58 10.93 -13.31
CA THR A 311 14.50 11.86 -13.63
C THR A 311 14.69 13.26 -13.06
N ALA A 312 15.50 13.41 -12.02
CA ALA A 312 15.67 14.68 -11.28
C ALA A 312 16.93 15.48 -11.69
N THR A 313 17.99 14.79 -12.08
CA THR A 313 19.25 15.42 -12.49
C THR A 313 19.99 14.52 -13.47
N SER A 314 20.78 15.12 -14.38
CA SER A 314 21.66 14.40 -15.32
C SER A 314 22.79 13.58 -14.63
N ARG A 315 22.66 13.27 -13.37
CA ARG A 315 23.60 12.50 -12.54
C ARG A 315 23.00 11.17 -12.11
N GLY A 316 22.47 10.41 -13.06
CA GLY A 316 22.10 9.01 -12.84
C GLY A 316 23.34 8.13 -12.67
N GLY A 317 23.20 7.03 -11.91
CA GLY A 317 24.27 6.07 -11.73
C GLY A 317 24.56 5.72 -10.27
N PRO A 318 25.71 5.12 -9.95
CA PRO A 318 26.07 4.67 -8.61
C PRO A 318 26.01 5.76 -7.53
N SER A 319 26.17 7.05 -7.89
CA SER A 319 26.04 8.18 -6.97
C SER A 319 24.63 8.34 -6.37
N ALA A 320 23.59 7.80 -7.01
CA ALA A 320 22.22 7.81 -6.47
C ALA A 320 22.05 6.95 -5.22
N LEU A 321 22.98 6.01 -4.99
CA LEU A 321 23.00 5.14 -3.81
C LEU A 321 23.87 5.71 -2.69
N GLU A 322 24.58 6.80 -2.92
CA GLU A 322 25.40 7.43 -1.91
C GLU A 322 24.53 7.95 -0.75
N GLY A 323 24.88 7.57 0.47
CA GLY A 323 24.09 7.86 1.66
C GLY A 323 22.84 7.01 1.84
N MET A 324 22.54 6.09 0.92
CA MET A 324 21.46 5.11 1.12
C MET A 324 21.71 4.27 2.38
N ARG A 325 20.66 4.03 3.14
CA ARG A 325 20.66 3.05 4.23
C ARG A 325 19.52 2.05 4.05
N TRP A 326 19.80 0.82 4.39
CA TRP A 326 18.81 -0.25 4.42
C TRP A 326 18.69 -0.82 5.83
N LYS A 327 17.46 -1.06 6.27
CA LYS A 327 17.16 -1.74 7.53
C LYS A 327 16.07 -2.78 7.30
N CYS A 328 16.22 -3.96 7.91
CA CYS A 328 15.24 -5.02 7.84
C CYS A 328 15.14 -5.72 9.21
N MET A 329 13.93 -6.13 9.61
CA MET A 329 13.67 -6.73 10.91
C MET A 329 12.50 -7.70 10.81
N GLY A 330 12.72 -8.97 11.11
CA GLY A 330 11.66 -9.97 11.15
C GLY A 330 10.66 -9.72 12.28
N THR A 331 9.40 -10.06 12.04
CA THR A 331 8.34 -9.96 13.06
C THR A 331 7.54 -11.26 13.12
N ILE A 332 7.21 -11.68 14.35
CA ILE A 332 6.47 -12.91 14.62
C ILE A 332 5.26 -12.57 15.49
N TYR A 333 4.09 -13.03 15.09
CA TYR A 333 2.90 -12.99 15.92
C TYR A 333 2.85 -14.22 16.82
N VAL A 334 2.82 -14.00 18.13
CA VAL A 334 2.70 -15.07 19.12
C VAL A 334 1.33 -14.95 19.78
N PRO A 335 0.41 -15.93 19.61
CA PRO A 335 -0.88 -15.91 20.26
C PRO A 335 -0.77 -15.66 21.76
N GLY A 336 -1.55 -14.71 22.30
CA GLY A 336 -1.50 -14.32 23.70
C GLY A 336 -0.39 -13.32 24.08
N LEU A 337 0.70 -13.21 23.32
CA LEU A 337 1.79 -12.27 23.55
C LEU A 337 1.87 -11.14 22.51
N GLY A 338 1.11 -11.25 21.42
CA GLY A 338 1.10 -10.29 20.32
C GLY A 338 2.35 -10.34 19.44
N TRP A 339 2.57 -9.28 18.69
CA TRP A 339 3.72 -9.16 17.79
C TRP A 339 5.04 -8.93 18.54
N LYS A 340 6.10 -9.52 18.00
CA LYS A 340 7.48 -9.35 18.50
C LYS A 340 8.43 -9.12 17.33
N MET A 341 9.33 -8.15 17.44
CA MET A 341 10.47 -8.02 16.54
C MET A 341 11.54 -9.03 16.94
N VAL A 342 12.00 -9.84 15.98
CA VAL A 342 12.98 -10.92 16.21
C VAL A 342 14.06 -10.82 15.13
N PRO A 343 15.25 -10.32 15.47
CA PRO A 343 16.36 -10.25 14.52
C PRO A 343 16.70 -11.63 13.94
N GLY A 344 16.93 -11.70 12.63
CA GLY A 344 17.24 -12.95 11.92
C GLY A 344 16.03 -13.79 11.54
N SER A 345 14.80 -13.34 11.82
CA SER A 345 13.57 -14.04 11.42
C SER A 345 12.88 -13.43 10.18
N GLU A 346 13.57 -12.60 9.40
CA GLU A 346 13.02 -11.89 8.25
C GLU A 346 12.51 -12.84 7.15
N SER A 347 13.01 -14.07 7.12
CA SER A 347 12.57 -15.13 6.21
C SER A 347 11.47 -16.04 6.78
N TRP A 348 10.99 -15.82 8.02
CA TRP A 348 10.01 -16.71 8.65
C TRP A 348 8.56 -16.31 8.41
N GLY A 349 8.31 -15.05 8.08
CA GLY A 349 6.96 -14.54 7.86
C GLY A 349 6.98 -13.06 7.54
N ASN A 350 6.27 -12.27 8.35
CA ASN A 350 6.24 -10.83 8.23
C ASN A 350 7.58 -10.20 8.62
N TYR A 351 7.93 -9.11 7.96
CA TYR A 351 9.09 -8.32 8.31
C TYR A 351 8.86 -6.84 8.03
N PHE A 352 9.47 -5.99 8.85
CA PHE A 352 9.64 -4.57 8.58
C PHE A 352 10.87 -4.34 7.72
N TRP A 353 10.80 -3.34 6.87
CA TRP A 353 11.90 -2.89 6.05
C TRP A 353 11.89 -1.37 5.94
N ALA A 354 13.06 -0.80 5.74
CA ALA A 354 13.20 0.64 5.53
C ALA A 354 14.36 0.93 4.60
N VAL A 355 14.18 1.95 3.76
CA VAL A 355 15.21 2.51 2.93
C VAL A 355 15.30 4.02 3.14
N LYS A 356 16.49 4.51 3.45
CA LYS A 356 16.78 5.94 3.48
C LYS A 356 17.28 6.38 2.11
N LYS A 357 16.68 7.43 1.58
CA LYS A 357 17.18 8.11 0.38
C LYS A 357 18.42 8.90 0.74
N GLY A 358 19.46 8.89 -0.11
CA GLY A 358 20.64 9.75 0.05
C GLY A 358 20.27 11.24 0.03
N VAL A 359 21.19 12.08 0.45
CA VAL A 359 21.03 13.55 0.48
C VAL A 359 21.48 14.15 -0.85
#